data_6c69d10035a161333ba86223c8fbce22
#
_entry.id   6c69d10035a161333ba86223c8fbce22
#
_cell.length_a   1.000
_cell.length_b   1.000
_cell.length_c   1.000
_cell.angle_alpha   90.00
_cell.angle_beta   90.00
_cell.angle_gamma   90.00
#
_symmetry.space_group_name_H-M   'P 1'
#
loop_
_entity.id
_entity.type
_entity.pdbx_description
1 polymer ?
#
loop_
_entity_poly.entity_id
_entity_poly.type
_entity_poly.pdbx_seq_one_letter_code
_entity_poly.pdbx_strand_id
1 'polypeptide(L)'
;MTDSADNKPSQLLFWGCFIALITTSFGFITRMFLLDDPEVVKLLNLDPAQVGKFKGIQIWPFAISIILFSLIIDKVGYKFSMIFAAACQIIWAILGIIGINLAYNGDAAAGANLIYWGGLVLALGNGTVEAFINPVVATMFTKDKTKWLNILHAGWPGGLVIAGIAVIVMGPETSWQIKTGIIIIPAVIYFLMLMGQNFPVQERVASGVSYRDMLREFGVFGALIVSLLIYLQLDAEYPGKEIPFAILCAAMVAAFGFYTQHLGRGLMGILIVIMMPLATTEIGTDGWISGIMAGVVTFDPEWILVYTSVIMMGLRFLAGPIVHALQPLPLLIVSCVLAIAGLAALSGASGTGMIFVAATLYALGKTFFWPTMLGIVSEQTPKGGALTLNAVSGIGMLAVGVLGFPLIGALQANKEISEVSKVDAPGLVANGDLVEGTTDAKNIYSIINYSVLNDDVVEEKLASASPETKDAVDAARKGSAPKALMSMTIFPLSMLIAYIGIFMYFKSRGGYKPIELDSAGGSSSDD
;
A
#
# COMPACT_ATOMS: atom_id res chain seq x y z
N MET A 1 -12.68 10.29 -44.16
CA MET A 1 -12.73 11.67 -43.69
C MET A 1 -14.05 11.83 -42.95
N THR A 2 -14.02 11.57 -41.67
CA THR A 2 -15.15 11.90 -40.77
C THR A 2 -14.52 12.59 -39.58
N ASP A 3 -14.98 13.76 -39.32
CA ASP A 3 -14.57 14.79 -38.40
C ASP A 3 -13.87 14.31 -37.11
N SER A 4 -12.68 14.89 -36.86
CA SER A 4 -12.10 15.01 -35.55
C SER A 4 -12.94 15.97 -34.69
N ALA A 5 -14.18 15.57 -34.37
CA ALA A 5 -14.94 16.25 -33.35
C ALA A 5 -14.19 16.07 -32.01
N ASP A 6 -13.76 17.19 -31.48
CA ASP A 6 -13.26 17.47 -30.13
C ASP A 6 -13.41 16.30 -29.14
N ASN A 7 -12.47 15.37 -29.13
CA ASN A 7 -12.50 14.21 -28.24
C ASN A 7 -11.93 14.64 -26.88
N LYS A 8 -12.60 15.63 -26.23
CA LYS A 8 -12.27 15.98 -24.84
C LYS A 8 -12.52 14.73 -23.99
N PRO A 9 -11.57 14.36 -23.12
CA PRO A 9 -11.74 13.25 -22.22
C PRO A 9 -13.06 13.35 -21.45
N SER A 10 -13.82 12.26 -21.39
CA SER A 10 -15.10 12.24 -20.67
C SER A 10 -14.87 12.56 -19.19
N GLN A 11 -15.39 13.70 -18.73
CA GLN A 11 -15.35 14.09 -17.31
C GLN A 11 -16.01 13.02 -16.43
N LEU A 12 -17.13 12.45 -16.89
CA LEU A 12 -17.85 11.42 -16.15
C LEU A 12 -17.03 10.13 -16.00
N LEU A 13 -16.28 9.75 -17.04
CA LEU A 13 -15.37 8.59 -16.99
C LEU A 13 -14.27 8.81 -15.97
N PHE A 14 -13.63 9.99 -15.97
CA PHE A 14 -12.60 10.33 -15.01
C PHE A 14 -13.11 10.30 -13.56
N TRP A 15 -14.23 11.00 -13.29
CA TRP A 15 -14.78 11.05 -11.93
C TRP A 15 -15.34 9.70 -11.48
N GLY A 16 -15.84 8.87 -12.41
CA GLY A 16 -16.21 7.49 -12.12
C GLY A 16 -15.00 6.64 -11.66
N CYS A 17 -13.85 6.77 -12.35
CA CYS A 17 -12.60 6.13 -11.93
C CYS A 17 -12.13 6.66 -10.55
N PHE A 18 -12.28 7.96 -10.30
CA PHE A 18 -11.96 8.59 -9.02
C PHE A 18 -12.82 8.04 -7.87
N ILE A 19 -14.14 7.91 -8.06
CA ILE A 19 -15.04 7.32 -7.05
C ILE A 19 -14.76 5.83 -6.86
N ALA A 20 -14.37 5.10 -7.90
CA ALA A 20 -13.94 3.71 -7.76
C ALA A 20 -12.73 3.58 -6.82
N LEU A 21 -11.75 4.51 -6.92
CA LEU A 21 -10.61 4.54 -6.01
C LEU A 21 -10.99 4.95 -4.59
N ILE A 22 -11.92 5.92 -4.42
CA ILE A 22 -12.52 6.22 -3.11
C ILE A 22 -13.12 4.95 -2.50
N THR A 23 -13.87 4.17 -3.28
CA THR A 23 -14.51 2.94 -2.79
C THR A 23 -13.47 1.91 -2.33
N THR A 24 -12.34 1.83 -3.00
CA THR A 24 -11.22 0.95 -2.64
C THR A 24 -10.67 1.28 -1.25
N SER A 25 -10.32 2.54 -1.01
CA SER A 25 -9.81 2.98 0.30
C SER A 25 -10.90 3.00 1.39
N PHE A 26 -12.15 3.23 0.99
CA PHE A 26 -13.31 3.12 1.88
C PHE A 26 -13.44 1.72 2.47
N GLY A 27 -13.37 0.70 1.61
CA GLY A 27 -13.37 -0.70 2.05
C GLY A 27 -12.15 -1.08 2.88
N PHE A 28 -11.00 -0.47 2.59
CA PHE A 28 -9.78 -0.66 3.36
C PHE A 28 -9.96 -0.18 4.80
N ILE A 29 -10.31 1.10 5.00
CA ILE A 29 -10.33 1.71 6.34
C ILE A 29 -11.49 1.18 7.21
N THR A 30 -12.68 0.99 6.64
CA THR A 30 -13.82 0.46 7.41
C THR A 30 -13.55 -0.94 7.94
N ARG A 31 -12.84 -1.78 7.16
CA ARG A 31 -12.46 -3.12 7.60
C ARG A 31 -11.32 -3.09 8.62
N MET A 32 -10.36 -2.16 8.49
CA MET A 32 -9.31 -1.98 9.51
C MET A 32 -9.94 -1.62 10.86
N PHE A 33 -10.85 -0.66 10.88
CA PHE A 33 -11.54 -0.25 12.11
C PHE A 33 -12.43 -1.37 12.69
N LEU A 34 -13.07 -2.18 11.84
CA LEU A 34 -13.81 -3.37 12.29
C LEU A 34 -12.91 -4.34 13.08
N LEU A 35 -11.67 -4.55 12.61
CA LEU A 35 -10.71 -5.48 13.21
C LEU A 35 -9.87 -4.85 14.33
N ASP A 36 -9.95 -3.54 14.52
CA ASP A 36 -9.35 -2.82 15.64
C ASP A 36 -10.31 -2.68 16.83
N ASP A 37 -11.63 -2.92 16.61
CA ASP A 37 -12.64 -2.86 17.66
C ASP A 37 -12.54 -4.08 18.59
N PRO A 38 -12.20 -3.91 19.88
CA PRO A 38 -12.05 -5.02 20.82
C PRO A 38 -13.34 -5.84 21.04
N GLU A 39 -14.51 -5.20 20.92
CA GLU A 39 -15.79 -5.90 21.07
C GLU A 39 -16.05 -6.85 19.89
N VAL A 40 -15.71 -6.43 18.68
CA VAL A 40 -15.81 -7.26 17.47
C VAL A 40 -14.79 -8.40 17.52
N VAL A 41 -13.55 -8.13 17.89
CA VAL A 41 -12.51 -9.16 18.04
C VAL A 41 -12.94 -10.22 19.05
N LYS A 42 -13.50 -9.81 20.19
CA LYS A 42 -14.06 -10.72 21.20
C LYS A 42 -15.29 -11.47 20.69
N LEU A 43 -16.20 -10.78 19.99
CA LEU A 43 -17.42 -11.37 19.41
C LEU A 43 -17.07 -12.48 18.41
N LEU A 44 -16.05 -12.29 17.60
CA LEU A 44 -15.56 -13.24 16.61
C LEU A 44 -14.62 -14.30 17.20
N ASN A 45 -14.29 -14.18 18.49
CA ASN A 45 -13.36 -15.06 19.22
C ASN A 45 -11.99 -15.16 18.52
N LEU A 46 -11.44 -14.01 18.08
CA LEU A 46 -10.16 -13.94 17.40
C LEU A 46 -9.02 -13.67 18.38
N ASP A 47 -7.94 -14.44 18.26
CA ASP A 47 -6.68 -14.13 18.92
C ASP A 47 -5.87 -13.07 18.13
N PRO A 48 -4.82 -12.44 18.70
CA PRO A 48 -4.04 -11.41 18.03
C PRO A 48 -3.40 -11.88 16.71
N ALA A 49 -2.98 -13.13 16.60
CA ALA A 49 -2.40 -13.68 15.37
C ALA A 49 -3.46 -13.81 14.26
N GLN A 50 -4.67 -14.24 14.64
CA GLN A 50 -5.81 -14.31 13.74
C GLN A 50 -6.24 -12.92 13.27
N VAL A 51 -6.27 -11.91 14.15
CA VAL A 51 -6.52 -10.50 13.75
C VAL A 51 -5.48 -10.05 12.73
N GLY A 52 -4.19 -10.33 12.95
CA GLY A 52 -3.13 -10.05 11.98
C GLY A 52 -3.36 -10.73 10.63
N LYS A 53 -3.75 -12.02 10.64
CA LYS A 53 -4.10 -12.77 9.43
C LYS A 53 -5.30 -12.17 8.70
N PHE A 54 -6.33 -11.77 9.43
CA PHE A 54 -7.52 -11.11 8.87
C PHE A 54 -7.17 -9.74 8.27
N LYS A 55 -6.27 -8.99 8.87
CA LYS A 55 -5.76 -7.74 8.29
C LYS A 55 -4.93 -8.00 7.03
N GLY A 56 -4.11 -9.03 7.03
CA GLY A 56 -3.23 -9.40 5.91
C GLY A 56 -3.96 -9.83 4.65
N ILE A 57 -5.11 -10.53 4.78
CA ILE A 57 -5.86 -11.06 3.63
C ILE A 57 -6.36 -9.99 2.66
N GLN A 58 -6.33 -8.72 3.01
CA GLN A 58 -6.71 -7.67 2.07
C GLN A 58 -5.53 -7.10 1.26
N ILE A 59 -4.28 -7.47 1.58
CA ILE A 59 -3.10 -6.89 0.94
C ILE A 59 -2.57 -7.77 -0.18
N TRP A 60 -2.25 -9.04 0.11
CA TRP A 60 -1.65 -9.89 -0.90
C TRP A 60 -2.60 -10.31 -2.04
N PRO A 61 -3.91 -10.60 -1.83
CA PRO A 61 -4.81 -10.88 -2.94
C PRO A 61 -5.13 -9.63 -3.77
N PHE A 62 -5.14 -8.45 -3.14
CA PHE A 62 -5.23 -7.17 -3.84
C PHE A 62 -4.10 -7.03 -4.86
N ALA A 63 -2.86 -7.26 -4.43
CA ALA A 63 -1.69 -7.19 -5.29
C ALA A 63 -1.72 -8.22 -6.43
N ILE A 64 -2.10 -9.46 -6.13
CA ILE A 64 -2.25 -10.51 -7.14
C ILE A 64 -3.32 -10.13 -8.16
N SER A 65 -4.45 -9.58 -7.70
CA SER A 65 -5.53 -9.13 -8.59
C SER A 65 -5.08 -8.02 -9.54
N ILE A 66 -4.32 -7.03 -9.04
CA ILE A 66 -3.74 -5.99 -9.92
C ILE A 66 -2.93 -6.61 -11.05
N ILE A 67 -2.02 -7.53 -10.72
CA ILE A 67 -1.11 -8.15 -11.69
C ILE A 67 -1.88 -9.02 -12.68
N LEU A 68 -2.76 -9.89 -12.19
CA LEU A 68 -3.54 -10.79 -13.04
C LEU A 68 -4.44 -10.04 -14.01
N PHE A 69 -5.20 -9.05 -13.52
CA PHE A 69 -6.06 -8.25 -14.39
C PHE A 69 -5.23 -7.46 -15.40
N SER A 70 -4.06 -6.95 -15.03
CA SER A 70 -3.17 -6.25 -15.97
C SER A 70 -2.68 -7.11 -17.12
N LEU A 71 -2.55 -8.42 -16.90
CA LEU A 71 -2.20 -9.38 -17.96
C LEU A 71 -3.36 -9.64 -18.92
N ILE A 72 -4.61 -9.59 -18.46
CA ILE A 72 -5.77 -10.00 -19.24
C ILE A 72 -6.70 -8.86 -19.65
N ILE A 73 -6.51 -7.66 -19.12
CA ILE A 73 -7.46 -6.54 -19.25
C ILE A 73 -7.68 -6.11 -20.70
N ASP A 74 -6.67 -6.22 -21.55
CA ASP A 74 -6.81 -5.94 -22.99
C ASP A 74 -7.74 -6.92 -23.72
N LYS A 75 -7.96 -8.12 -23.14
CA LYS A 75 -8.85 -9.14 -23.68
C LYS A 75 -10.23 -9.10 -23.07
N VAL A 76 -10.32 -8.96 -21.73
CA VAL A 76 -11.60 -8.96 -21.00
C VAL A 76 -12.27 -7.58 -21.01
N GLY A 77 -11.48 -6.52 -21.19
CA GLY A 77 -11.95 -5.14 -21.27
C GLY A 77 -12.17 -4.47 -19.91
N TYR A 78 -12.06 -3.16 -19.91
CA TYR A 78 -12.24 -2.33 -18.72
C TYR A 78 -13.65 -2.40 -18.13
N LYS A 79 -14.67 -2.54 -18.97
CA LYS A 79 -16.06 -2.64 -18.52
C LYS A 79 -16.32 -3.89 -17.69
N PHE A 80 -15.80 -5.05 -18.13
CA PHE A 80 -15.86 -6.29 -17.34
C PHE A 80 -15.13 -6.14 -16.00
N SER A 81 -13.93 -5.58 -16.02
CA SER A 81 -13.13 -5.36 -14.82
C SER A 81 -13.85 -4.46 -13.82
N MET A 82 -14.50 -3.40 -14.28
CA MET A 82 -15.32 -2.51 -13.47
C MET A 82 -16.51 -3.23 -12.82
N ILE A 83 -17.26 -4.05 -13.60
CA ILE A 83 -18.39 -4.83 -13.09
C ILE A 83 -17.93 -5.82 -12.02
N PHE A 84 -16.83 -6.54 -12.30
CA PHE A 84 -16.24 -7.48 -11.35
C PHE A 84 -15.84 -6.81 -10.04
N ALA A 85 -15.16 -5.65 -10.12
CA ALA A 85 -14.75 -4.89 -8.96
C ALA A 85 -15.93 -4.44 -8.09
N ALA A 86 -16.96 -3.85 -8.71
CA ALA A 86 -18.17 -3.42 -8.00
C ALA A 86 -18.90 -4.60 -7.34
N ALA A 87 -19.01 -5.72 -8.05
CA ALA A 87 -19.63 -6.92 -7.52
C ALA A 87 -18.87 -7.44 -6.28
N CYS A 88 -17.53 -7.51 -6.34
CA CYS A 88 -16.70 -7.92 -5.21
C CYS A 88 -16.88 -7.01 -3.99
N GLN A 89 -16.93 -5.70 -4.17
CA GLN A 89 -17.11 -4.73 -3.08
C GLN A 89 -18.50 -4.85 -2.43
N ILE A 90 -19.54 -5.08 -3.24
CA ILE A 90 -20.91 -5.32 -2.73
C ILE A 90 -21.01 -6.68 -2.04
N ILE A 91 -20.41 -7.73 -2.61
CA ILE A 91 -20.36 -9.07 -1.98
C ILE A 91 -19.66 -9.01 -0.62
N TRP A 92 -18.57 -8.26 -0.51
CA TRP A 92 -17.91 -8.04 0.79
C TRP A 92 -18.90 -7.45 1.82
N ALA A 93 -19.64 -6.40 1.46
CA ALA A 93 -20.60 -5.78 2.39
C ALA A 93 -21.65 -6.80 2.85
N ILE A 94 -22.18 -7.61 1.94
CA ILE A 94 -23.16 -8.65 2.24
C ILE A 94 -22.57 -9.73 3.16
N LEU A 95 -21.38 -10.26 2.83
CA LEU A 95 -20.72 -11.29 3.63
C LEU A 95 -20.32 -10.77 5.02
N GLY A 96 -19.83 -9.52 5.10
CA GLY A 96 -19.50 -8.86 6.35
C GLY A 96 -20.73 -8.68 7.26
N ILE A 97 -21.84 -8.18 6.71
CA ILE A 97 -23.10 -8.03 7.44
C ILE A 97 -23.62 -9.39 7.95
N ILE A 98 -23.63 -10.42 7.09
CA ILE A 98 -24.08 -11.77 7.48
C ILE A 98 -23.13 -12.34 8.52
N GLY A 99 -21.80 -12.19 8.35
CA GLY A 99 -20.80 -12.69 9.28
C GLY A 99 -20.95 -12.09 10.68
N ILE A 100 -21.15 -10.77 10.76
CA ILE A 100 -21.39 -10.08 12.03
C ILE A 100 -22.71 -10.59 12.67
N ASN A 101 -23.77 -10.74 11.89
CA ASN A 101 -25.04 -11.27 12.40
C ASN A 101 -24.92 -12.70 12.94
N LEU A 102 -24.18 -13.59 12.26
CA LEU A 102 -23.95 -14.95 12.74
C LEU A 102 -23.20 -14.95 14.07
N ALA A 103 -22.19 -14.12 14.22
CA ALA A 103 -21.45 -13.99 15.46
C ALA A 103 -22.34 -13.50 16.62
N TYR A 104 -23.19 -12.50 16.39
CA TYR A 104 -24.17 -12.06 17.40
C TYR A 104 -25.19 -13.15 17.77
N ASN A 105 -25.51 -14.06 16.85
CA ASN A 105 -26.40 -15.21 17.11
C ASN A 105 -25.67 -16.41 17.72
N GLY A 106 -24.40 -16.26 18.11
CA GLY A 106 -23.63 -17.29 18.82
C GLY A 106 -22.77 -18.19 17.92
N ASP A 107 -22.76 -18.00 16.61
CA ASP A 107 -21.87 -18.71 15.68
C ASP A 107 -20.68 -17.85 15.27
N ALA A 108 -19.77 -17.62 16.22
CA ALA A 108 -18.56 -16.83 16.02
C ALA A 108 -17.65 -17.41 14.92
N ALA A 109 -17.56 -18.74 14.81
CA ALA A 109 -16.70 -19.40 13.85
C ALA A 109 -17.18 -19.19 12.40
N ALA A 110 -18.47 -19.37 12.13
CA ALA A 110 -19.05 -19.08 10.81
C ALA A 110 -18.97 -17.57 10.49
N GLY A 111 -19.21 -16.71 11.50
CA GLY A 111 -19.06 -15.27 11.36
C GLY A 111 -17.65 -14.86 10.96
N ALA A 112 -16.64 -15.36 11.67
CA ALA A 112 -15.23 -15.13 11.36
C ALA A 112 -14.85 -15.62 9.95
N ASN A 113 -15.29 -16.82 9.56
CA ASN A 113 -15.04 -17.34 8.22
C ASN A 113 -15.61 -16.43 7.11
N LEU A 114 -16.83 -15.94 7.26
CA LEU A 114 -17.44 -15.05 6.27
C LEU A 114 -16.68 -13.70 6.17
N ILE A 115 -16.25 -13.14 7.30
CA ILE A 115 -15.45 -11.92 7.32
C ILE A 115 -14.08 -12.14 6.67
N TYR A 116 -13.44 -13.27 6.91
CA TYR A 116 -12.15 -13.60 6.30
C TYR A 116 -12.26 -13.72 4.77
N TRP A 117 -13.16 -14.59 4.28
CA TRP A 117 -13.34 -14.80 2.84
C TRP A 117 -13.95 -13.59 2.14
N GLY A 118 -14.83 -12.86 2.81
CA GLY A 118 -15.32 -11.57 2.34
C GLY A 118 -14.20 -10.56 2.16
N GLY A 119 -13.23 -10.52 3.09
CA GLY A 119 -12.02 -9.70 2.98
C GLY A 119 -11.16 -10.05 1.76
N LEU A 120 -11.03 -11.35 1.43
CA LEU A 120 -10.37 -11.79 0.21
C LEU A 120 -11.11 -11.29 -1.03
N VAL A 121 -12.43 -11.44 -1.07
CA VAL A 121 -13.26 -10.97 -2.20
C VAL A 121 -13.13 -9.45 -2.37
N LEU A 122 -13.17 -8.69 -1.28
CA LEU A 122 -12.92 -7.24 -1.30
C LEU A 122 -11.56 -6.91 -1.91
N ALA A 123 -10.52 -7.62 -1.47
CA ALA A 123 -9.16 -7.41 -1.95
C ALA A 123 -9.03 -7.66 -3.47
N LEU A 124 -9.65 -8.72 -3.98
CA LEU A 124 -9.70 -9.00 -5.42
C LEU A 124 -10.39 -7.88 -6.19
N GLY A 125 -11.53 -7.38 -5.69
CA GLY A 125 -12.25 -6.26 -6.28
C GLY A 125 -11.42 -4.97 -6.28
N ASN A 126 -10.82 -4.65 -5.16
CA ASN A 126 -10.00 -3.45 -5.00
C ASN A 126 -8.76 -3.46 -5.91
N GLY A 127 -8.09 -4.61 -6.04
CA GLY A 127 -6.98 -4.76 -6.98
C GLY A 127 -7.41 -4.64 -8.44
N THR A 128 -8.61 -5.10 -8.76
CA THR A 128 -9.18 -4.92 -10.11
C THR A 128 -9.50 -3.46 -10.40
N VAL A 129 -9.95 -2.66 -9.40
CA VAL A 129 -10.12 -1.21 -9.56
C VAL A 129 -8.80 -0.59 -9.99
N GLU A 130 -7.71 -0.82 -9.26
CA GLU A 130 -6.39 -0.29 -9.62
C GLU A 130 -5.96 -0.73 -11.03
N ALA A 131 -6.25 -1.97 -11.40
CA ALA A 131 -5.87 -2.51 -12.70
C ALA A 131 -6.57 -1.80 -13.88
N PHE A 132 -7.77 -1.24 -13.70
CA PHE A 132 -8.46 -0.56 -14.80
C PHE A 132 -8.37 0.97 -14.74
N ILE A 133 -8.40 1.62 -13.56
CA ILE A 133 -8.44 3.08 -13.50
C ILE A 133 -7.14 3.74 -13.97
N ASN A 134 -5.99 3.17 -13.62
CA ASN A 134 -4.69 3.73 -13.94
C ASN A 134 -4.44 3.79 -15.45
N PRO A 135 -4.56 2.68 -16.22
CA PRO A 135 -4.37 2.74 -17.67
C PRO A 135 -5.47 3.53 -18.39
N VAL A 136 -6.71 3.54 -17.88
CA VAL A 136 -7.77 4.38 -18.43
C VAL A 136 -7.41 5.85 -18.35
N VAL A 137 -7.02 6.34 -17.16
CA VAL A 137 -6.67 7.76 -16.96
C VAL A 137 -5.38 8.13 -17.69
N ALA A 138 -4.36 7.26 -17.67
CA ALA A 138 -3.13 7.49 -18.42
C ALA A 138 -3.38 7.61 -19.94
N THR A 139 -4.34 6.85 -20.47
CA THR A 139 -4.74 6.90 -21.89
C THR A 139 -5.63 8.12 -22.20
N MET A 140 -6.48 8.55 -21.27
CA MET A 140 -7.29 9.77 -21.44
C MET A 140 -6.42 11.04 -21.52
N PHE A 141 -5.29 11.07 -20.81
CA PHE A 141 -4.45 12.26 -20.61
C PHE A 141 -3.00 12.01 -21.01
N THR A 142 -2.77 11.58 -22.24
CA THR A 142 -1.44 11.16 -22.76
C THR A 142 -0.34 12.22 -22.60
N LYS A 143 -0.67 13.51 -22.69
CA LYS A 143 0.29 14.61 -22.59
C LYS A 143 0.65 15.01 -21.15
N ASP A 144 -0.21 14.66 -20.16
CA ASP A 144 -0.07 15.09 -18.76
C ASP A 144 -0.30 13.90 -17.80
N LYS A 145 0.19 12.70 -18.13
CA LYS A 145 -0.05 11.45 -17.40
C LYS A 145 0.22 11.58 -15.90
N THR A 146 1.40 12.07 -15.55
CA THR A 146 1.81 12.22 -14.13
C THR A 146 0.87 13.14 -13.36
N LYS A 147 0.46 14.28 -13.92
CA LYS A 147 -0.52 15.19 -13.30
C LYS A 147 -1.85 14.51 -13.02
N TRP A 148 -2.43 13.88 -14.04
CA TRP A 148 -3.77 13.29 -13.93
C TRP A 148 -3.81 12.01 -13.08
N LEU A 149 -2.73 11.23 -13.06
CA LEU A 149 -2.57 10.12 -12.13
C LEU A 149 -2.47 10.62 -10.68
N ASN A 150 -1.78 11.75 -10.42
CA ASN A 150 -1.79 12.38 -9.09
C ASN A 150 -3.19 12.82 -8.67
N ILE A 151 -3.95 13.47 -9.56
CA ILE A 151 -5.33 13.88 -9.27
C ILE A 151 -6.24 12.66 -9.06
N LEU A 152 -6.13 11.61 -9.89
CA LEU A 152 -6.86 10.36 -9.69
C LEU A 152 -6.58 9.78 -8.31
N HIS A 153 -5.32 9.69 -7.94
CA HIS A 153 -4.91 9.12 -6.67
C HIS A 153 -5.19 10.02 -5.44
N ALA A 154 -5.73 11.22 -5.61
CA ALA A 154 -6.38 11.94 -4.52
C ALA A 154 -7.64 11.21 -4.00
N GLY A 155 -8.20 10.30 -4.80
CA GLY A 155 -9.30 9.42 -4.39
C GLY A 155 -8.93 8.48 -3.24
N TRP A 156 -7.68 7.99 -3.16
CA TRP A 156 -7.25 7.11 -2.07
C TRP A 156 -7.34 7.80 -0.70
N PRO A 157 -6.59 8.90 -0.44
CA PRO A 157 -6.74 9.61 0.83
C PRO A 157 -8.14 10.21 1.01
N GLY A 158 -8.84 10.58 -0.07
CA GLY A 158 -10.22 11.03 -0.02
C GLY A 158 -11.17 9.98 0.57
N GLY A 159 -11.03 8.74 0.18
CA GLY A 159 -11.83 7.64 0.75
C GLY A 159 -11.45 7.33 2.21
N LEU A 160 -10.16 7.39 2.58
CA LEU A 160 -9.74 7.26 3.98
C LEU A 160 -10.38 8.32 4.87
N VAL A 161 -10.40 9.58 4.40
CA VAL A 161 -11.02 10.70 5.12
C VAL A 161 -12.53 10.52 5.24
N ILE A 162 -13.21 10.27 4.12
CA ILE A 162 -14.69 10.18 4.10
C ILE A 162 -15.16 9.00 4.95
N ALA A 163 -14.56 7.83 4.75
CA ALA A 163 -14.96 6.63 5.48
C ALA A 163 -14.53 6.69 6.96
N GLY A 164 -13.31 7.20 7.24
CA GLY A 164 -12.83 7.37 8.60
C GLY A 164 -13.74 8.28 9.41
N ILE A 165 -14.02 9.48 8.87
CA ILE A 165 -14.95 10.42 9.53
C ILE A 165 -16.36 9.81 9.66
N ALA A 166 -16.85 9.11 8.62
CA ALA A 166 -18.17 8.49 8.70
C ALA A 166 -18.27 7.48 9.84
N VAL A 167 -17.28 6.60 10.01
CA VAL A 167 -17.26 5.60 11.08
C VAL A 167 -17.13 6.27 12.46
N ILE A 168 -16.26 7.29 12.60
CA ILE A 168 -16.08 8.03 13.86
C ILE A 168 -17.38 8.77 14.25
N VAL A 169 -18.01 9.47 13.30
CA VAL A 169 -19.26 10.24 13.56
C VAL A 169 -20.45 9.32 13.87
N MET A 170 -20.50 8.14 13.27
CA MET A 170 -21.51 7.13 13.61
C MET A 170 -21.41 6.68 15.09
N GLY A 171 -20.23 6.79 15.69
CA GLY A 171 -20.03 6.49 17.11
C GLY A 171 -20.14 4.99 17.44
N PRO A 172 -19.90 4.63 18.71
CA PRO A 172 -19.90 3.23 19.16
C PRO A 172 -21.30 2.60 19.13
N GLU A 173 -22.34 3.37 19.30
CA GLU A 173 -23.74 2.87 19.31
C GLU A 173 -24.23 2.38 17.94
N THR A 174 -23.58 2.78 16.85
CA THR A 174 -23.94 2.32 15.51
C THR A 174 -23.36 0.93 15.24
N SER A 175 -24.22 0.01 14.88
CA SER A 175 -23.81 -1.38 14.62
C SER A 175 -22.81 -1.52 13.48
N TRP A 176 -21.91 -2.49 13.59
CA TRP A 176 -20.92 -2.77 12.56
C TRP A 176 -21.51 -3.27 11.25
N GLN A 177 -22.73 -3.80 11.25
CA GLN A 177 -23.47 -4.13 10.02
C GLN A 177 -23.69 -2.88 9.16
N ILE A 178 -24.10 -1.77 9.78
CA ILE A 178 -24.29 -0.48 9.09
C ILE A 178 -22.94 0.07 8.63
N LYS A 179 -21.94 0.12 9.51
CA LYS A 179 -20.60 0.62 9.19
C LYS A 179 -19.94 -0.17 8.06
N THR A 180 -20.14 -1.49 7.99
CA THR A 180 -19.64 -2.33 6.90
C THR A 180 -20.44 -2.12 5.60
N GLY A 181 -21.75 -1.89 5.72
CA GLY A 181 -22.66 -1.71 4.58
C GLY A 181 -22.47 -0.40 3.82
N ILE A 182 -21.93 0.65 4.44
CA ILE A 182 -21.81 1.99 3.79
C ILE A 182 -20.94 1.99 2.52
N ILE A 183 -20.05 1.00 2.32
CA ILE A 183 -19.26 0.86 1.09
C ILE A 183 -20.14 0.66 -0.15
N ILE A 184 -21.35 0.13 0.00
CA ILE A 184 -22.30 -0.08 -1.11
C ILE A 184 -22.61 1.25 -1.79
N ILE A 185 -22.66 2.35 -1.05
CA ILE A 185 -23.01 3.69 -1.58
C ILE A 185 -22.02 4.11 -2.68
N PRO A 186 -20.72 4.29 -2.41
CA PRO A 186 -19.78 4.70 -3.45
C PRO A 186 -19.58 3.60 -4.51
N ALA A 187 -19.73 2.30 -4.18
CA ALA A 187 -19.66 1.21 -5.15
C ALA A 187 -20.76 1.31 -6.21
N VAL A 188 -22.00 1.55 -5.80
CA VAL A 188 -23.13 1.76 -6.73
C VAL A 188 -22.96 3.05 -7.51
N ILE A 189 -22.51 4.13 -6.90
CA ILE A 189 -22.30 5.42 -7.58
C ILE A 189 -21.32 5.24 -8.74
N TYR A 190 -20.11 4.72 -8.51
CA TYR A 190 -19.15 4.60 -9.62
C TYR A 190 -19.61 3.58 -10.66
N PHE A 191 -20.28 2.49 -10.24
CA PHE A 191 -20.84 1.52 -11.16
C PHE A 191 -21.82 2.17 -12.14
N LEU A 192 -22.77 2.98 -11.63
CA LEU A 192 -23.74 3.70 -12.47
C LEU A 192 -23.07 4.76 -13.36
N MET A 193 -22.07 5.48 -12.84
CA MET A 193 -21.31 6.46 -13.61
C MET A 193 -20.58 5.84 -14.80
N LEU A 194 -19.99 4.65 -14.60
CA LEU A 194 -19.12 4.01 -15.59
C LEU A 194 -19.85 3.05 -16.53
N MET A 195 -21.04 2.55 -16.16
CA MET A 195 -21.76 1.52 -16.91
C MET A 195 -22.09 1.93 -18.36
N GLY A 196 -22.43 3.19 -18.56
CA GLY A 196 -22.76 3.77 -19.87
C GLY A 196 -21.57 4.38 -20.63
N GLN A 197 -20.34 4.35 -20.04
CA GLN A 197 -19.21 5.02 -20.66
C GLN A 197 -18.50 4.14 -21.68
N ASN A 198 -17.92 4.80 -22.69
CA ASN A 198 -16.98 4.17 -23.62
C ASN A 198 -15.58 4.34 -23.07
N PHE A 199 -14.93 3.23 -22.76
CA PHE A 199 -13.55 3.23 -22.29
C PHE A 199 -12.60 3.43 -23.48
N PRO A 200 -11.49 4.19 -23.29
CA PRO A 200 -10.51 4.40 -24.35
C PRO A 200 -9.78 3.09 -24.67
N VAL A 201 -9.36 2.95 -25.93
CA VAL A 201 -8.41 1.90 -26.30
C VAL A 201 -7.04 2.29 -25.78
N GLN A 202 -6.40 1.38 -25.05
CA GLN A 202 -5.11 1.65 -24.47
C GLN A 202 -4.07 2.05 -25.52
N GLU A 203 -3.19 3.03 -25.19
CA GLU A 203 -2.18 3.58 -26.09
C GLU A 203 -1.32 2.50 -26.77
N ARG A 204 -0.87 1.49 -26.01
CA ARG A 204 -0.11 0.35 -26.52
C ARG A 204 -0.89 -0.43 -27.60
N VAL A 205 -2.16 -0.69 -27.35
CA VAL A 205 -3.02 -1.44 -28.29
C VAL A 205 -3.27 -0.60 -29.54
N ALA A 206 -3.55 0.69 -29.37
CA ALA A 206 -3.76 1.63 -30.48
C ALA A 206 -2.50 1.77 -31.36
N SER A 207 -1.31 1.68 -30.77
CA SER A 207 -0.03 1.74 -31.49
C SER A 207 0.41 0.39 -32.08
N GLY A 208 -0.39 -0.68 -31.95
CA GLY A 208 -0.10 -2.00 -32.52
C GLY A 208 1.04 -2.77 -31.84
N VAL A 209 1.48 -2.36 -30.65
CA VAL A 209 2.52 -3.06 -29.89
C VAL A 209 2.02 -4.44 -29.47
N SER A 210 2.79 -5.48 -29.79
CA SER A 210 2.41 -6.87 -29.56
C SER A 210 2.30 -7.19 -28.06
N TYR A 211 1.49 -8.21 -27.72
CA TYR A 211 1.40 -8.69 -26.34
C TYR A 211 2.74 -9.20 -25.80
N ARG A 212 3.57 -9.82 -26.67
CA ARG A 212 4.91 -10.28 -26.31
C ARG A 212 5.84 -9.12 -25.99
N ASP A 213 5.78 -8.03 -26.75
CA ASP A 213 6.62 -6.85 -26.49
C ASP A 213 6.21 -6.12 -25.20
N MET A 214 4.90 -6.10 -24.90
CA MET A 214 4.41 -5.66 -23.59
C MET A 214 5.05 -6.45 -22.44
N LEU A 215 5.06 -7.79 -22.54
CA LEU A 215 5.67 -8.64 -21.52
C LEU A 215 7.20 -8.47 -21.44
N ARG A 216 7.86 -8.15 -22.55
CA ARG A 216 9.31 -7.90 -22.61
C ARG A 216 9.71 -6.63 -21.85
N GLU A 217 8.89 -5.60 -21.83
CA GLU A 217 9.16 -4.40 -21.01
C GLU A 217 9.29 -4.74 -19.52
N PHE A 218 8.42 -5.61 -19.02
CA PHE A 218 8.47 -6.12 -17.65
C PHE A 218 9.58 -7.14 -17.43
N GLY A 219 9.71 -8.10 -18.36
CA GLY A 219 10.77 -9.09 -18.47
C GLY A 219 10.84 -10.12 -17.34
N VAL A 220 11.86 -10.98 -17.44
CA VAL A 220 12.13 -12.04 -16.45
C VAL A 220 12.44 -11.46 -15.08
N PHE A 221 13.13 -10.31 -15.02
CA PHE A 221 13.46 -9.68 -13.74
C PHE A 221 12.19 -9.28 -12.96
N GLY A 222 11.22 -8.66 -13.63
CA GLY A 222 9.95 -8.33 -12.99
C GLY A 222 9.18 -9.58 -12.55
N ALA A 223 9.13 -10.61 -13.39
CA ALA A 223 8.50 -11.88 -13.06
C ALA A 223 9.19 -12.57 -11.86
N LEU A 224 10.52 -12.51 -11.77
CA LEU A 224 11.29 -13.05 -10.64
C LEU A 224 10.91 -12.34 -9.32
N ILE A 225 10.88 -11.00 -9.31
CA ILE A 225 10.51 -10.23 -8.10
C ILE A 225 9.08 -10.55 -7.66
N VAL A 226 8.12 -10.58 -8.58
CA VAL A 226 6.73 -10.96 -8.26
C VAL A 226 6.65 -12.38 -7.70
N SER A 227 7.30 -13.33 -8.36
CA SER A 227 7.28 -14.74 -7.93
C SER A 227 7.97 -14.93 -6.57
N LEU A 228 9.06 -14.20 -6.30
CA LEU A 228 9.74 -14.23 -5.01
C LEU A 228 8.83 -13.69 -3.89
N LEU A 229 8.19 -12.55 -4.10
CA LEU A 229 7.29 -11.98 -3.10
C LEU A 229 6.06 -12.88 -2.86
N ILE A 230 5.51 -13.49 -3.92
CA ILE A 230 4.43 -14.47 -3.79
C ILE A 230 4.91 -15.71 -3.02
N TYR A 231 6.11 -16.22 -3.32
CA TYR A 231 6.69 -17.34 -2.59
C TYR A 231 6.80 -17.03 -1.09
N LEU A 232 7.39 -15.90 -0.72
CA LEU A 232 7.53 -15.49 0.68
C LEU A 232 6.17 -15.36 1.38
N GLN A 233 5.16 -14.83 0.70
CA GLN A 233 3.80 -14.76 1.25
C GLN A 233 3.17 -16.13 1.49
N LEU A 234 3.30 -17.04 0.51
CA LEU A 234 2.74 -18.39 0.61
C LEU A 234 3.46 -19.23 1.66
N ASP A 235 4.78 -19.06 1.79
CA ASP A 235 5.60 -19.71 2.80
C ASP A 235 5.16 -19.32 4.22
N ALA A 236 4.93 -18.01 4.44
CA ALA A 236 4.43 -17.50 5.72
C ALA A 236 3.00 -17.97 6.04
N GLU A 237 2.12 -18.03 5.03
CA GLU A 237 0.70 -18.40 5.21
C GLU A 237 0.49 -19.91 5.39
N TYR A 238 1.35 -20.74 4.76
CA TYR A 238 1.22 -22.18 4.72
C TYR A 238 2.54 -22.90 5.07
N PRO A 239 3.00 -22.83 6.33
CA PRO A 239 4.25 -23.46 6.76
C PRO A 239 4.27 -24.97 6.44
N GLY A 240 5.43 -25.47 6.05
CA GLY A 240 5.61 -26.89 5.69
C GLY A 240 5.28 -27.21 4.21
N LYS A 241 5.02 -26.18 3.38
CA LYS A 241 4.79 -26.32 1.94
C LYS A 241 5.77 -25.51 1.09
N GLU A 242 6.96 -25.28 1.58
CA GLU A 242 7.99 -24.44 0.96
C GLU A 242 8.38 -24.99 -0.42
N ILE A 243 8.61 -26.31 -0.54
CA ILE A 243 9.05 -26.94 -1.78
C ILE A 243 8.01 -26.84 -2.91
N PRO A 244 6.71 -27.22 -2.72
CA PRO A 244 5.69 -27.03 -3.74
C PRO A 244 5.58 -25.59 -4.21
N PHE A 245 5.64 -24.62 -3.31
CA PHE A 245 5.54 -23.21 -3.67
C PHE A 245 6.79 -22.70 -4.40
N ALA A 246 7.98 -23.13 -4.00
CA ALA A 246 9.22 -22.82 -4.71
C ALA A 246 9.18 -23.35 -6.15
N ILE A 247 8.72 -24.59 -6.35
CA ILE A 247 8.56 -25.20 -7.67
C ILE A 247 7.55 -24.40 -8.50
N LEU A 248 6.39 -24.05 -7.94
CA LEU A 248 5.36 -23.25 -8.61
C LEU A 248 5.92 -21.89 -9.08
N CYS A 249 6.56 -21.16 -8.17
CA CYS A 249 7.12 -19.85 -8.46
C CYS A 249 8.27 -19.92 -9.47
N ALA A 250 9.16 -20.92 -9.35
CA ALA A 250 10.22 -21.15 -10.32
C ALA A 250 9.66 -21.50 -11.71
N ALA A 251 8.62 -22.33 -11.78
CA ALA A 251 7.93 -22.66 -13.03
C ALA A 251 7.28 -21.42 -13.68
N MET A 252 6.69 -20.53 -12.90
CA MET A 252 6.13 -19.25 -13.39
C MET A 252 7.23 -18.38 -14.03
N VAL A 253 8.37 -18.20 -13.36
CA VAL A 253 9.51 -17.45 -13.90
C VAL A 253 10.07 -18.10 -15.16
N ALA A 254 10.24 -19.42 -15.16
CA ALA A 254 10.75 -20.17 -16.30
C ALA A 254 9.81 -20.05 -17.50
N ALA A 255 8.50 -20.25 -17.31
CA ALA A 255 7.50 -20.12 -18.37
C ALA A 255 7.47 -18.69 -18.95
N PHE A 256 7.51 -17.67 -18.08
CA PHE A 256 7.55 -16.28 -18.50
C PHE A 256 8.84 -15.96 -19.28
N GLY A 257 9.99 -16.46 -18.78
CA GLY A 257 11.29 -16.29 -19.42
C GLY A 257 11.38 -17.00 -20.79
N PHE A 258 10.85 -18.22 -20.88
CA PHE A 258 10.78 -18.96 -22.14
C PHE A 258 9.92 -18.24 -23.18
N TYR A 259 8.79 -17.65 -22.75
CA TYR A 259 7.92 -16.93 -23.65
C TYR A 259 8.50 -15.58 -24.10
N THR A 260 9.04 -14.80 -23.17
CA THR A 260 9.52 -13.43 -23.45
C THR A 260 10.92 -13.39 -24.03
N GLN A 261 11.81 -14.27 -23.56
CA GLN A 261 13.25 -14.30 -23.90
C GLN A 261 13.92 -12.94 -23.68
N HIS A 262 13.52 -12.20 -22.64
CA HIS A 262 13.99 -10.85 -22.37
C HIS A 262 14.06 -10.58 -20.86
N LEU A 263 15.17 -9.99 -20.41
CA LEU A 263 15.37 -9.70 -18.99
C LEU A 263 14.44 -8.61 -18.45
N GLY A 264 13.93 -7.76 -19.31
CA GLY A 264 13.18 -6.56 -18.98
C GLY A 264 13.97 -5.30 -19.31
N ARG A 265 13.28 -4.16 -19.33
CA ARG A 265 13.93 -2.87 -19.51
C ARG A 265 14.66 -2.48 -18.22
N GLY A 266 15.93 -2.09 -18.31
CA GLY A 266 16.77 -1.81 -17.13
C GLY A 266 16.17 -0.74 -16.20
N LEU A 267 15.62 0.35 -16.75
CA LEU A 267 14.93 1.37 -15.97
C LEU A 267 13.71 0.79 -15.25
N MET A 268 12.91 -0.06 -15.91
CA MET A 268 11.76 -0.73 -15.29
C MET A 268 12.18 -1.57 -14.08
N GLY A 269 13.28 -2.31 -14.20
CA GLY A 269 13.85 -3.09 -13.10
C GLY A 269 14.22 -2.23 -11.90
N ILE A 270 14.84 -1.06 -12.13
CA ILE A 270 15.19 -0.10 -11.07
C ILE A 270 13.92 0.45 -10.41
N LEU A 271 12.91 0.84 -11.20
CA LEU A 271 11.64 1.37 -10.68
C LEU A 271 10.88 0.32 -9.85
N ILE A 272 10.91 -0.96 -10.25
CA ILE A 272 10.37 -2.09 -9.48
C ILE A 272 11.03 -2.17 -8.10
N VAL A 273 12.36 -2.11 -8.04
CA VAL A 273 13.09 -2.18 -6.75
C VAL A 273 12.77 -0.97 -5.86
N ILE A 274 12.72 0.24 -6.43
CA ILE A 274 12.39 1.46 -5.67
C ILE A 274 10.93 1.44 -5.17
N MET A 275 10.02 0.78 -5.90
CA MET A 275 8.62 0.73 -5.49
C MET A 275 8.41 0.01 -4.15
N MET A 276 9.29 -0.94 -3.78
CA MET A 276 9.18 -1.66 -2.52
C MET A 276 9.37 -0.74 -1.28
N PRO A 277 10.48 0.00 -1.14
CA PRO A 277 10.62 0.96 -0.05
C PRO A 277 9.64 2.15 -0.16
N LEU A 278 9.23 2.54 -1.38
CA LEU A 278 8.21 3.58 -1.58
C LEU A 278 6.89 3.17 -0.93
N ALA A 279 6.39 2.00 -1.28
CA ALA A 279 5.14 1.49 -0.75
C ALA A 279 5.21 1.28 0.76
N THR A 280 6.35 0.82 1.27
CA THR A 280 6.59 0.69 2.73
C THR A 280 6.56 2.04 3.41
N THR A 281 7.16 3.09 2.81
CA THR A 281 7.15 4.46 3.37
C THR A 281 5.75 5.06 3.37
N GLU A 282 4.98 4.92 2.30
CA GLU A 282 3.64 5.52 2.19
C GLU A 282 2.60 4.67 2.93
N ILE A 283 2.35 3.45 2.47
CA ILE A 283 1.26 2.61 2.97
C ILE A 283 1.65 1.88 4.26
N GLY A 284 2.91 1.42 4.35
CA GLY A 284 3.40 0.73 5.54
C GLY A 284 3.34 1.62 6.77
N THR A 285 3.81 2.86 6.66
CA THR A 285 3.74 3.83 7.77
C THR A 285 2.29 4.19 8.10
N ASP A 286 1.42 4.41 7.11
CA ASP A 286 0.00 4.71 7.35
C ASP A 286 -0.72 3.59 8.10
N GLY A 287 -0.38 2.34 7.83
CA GLY A 287 -0.95 1.19 8.54
C GLY A 287 -0.46 1.05 10.00
N TRP A 288 0.66 1.70 10.36
CA TRP A 288 1.25 1.58 11.69
C TRP A 288 1.18 2.88 12.52
N ILE A 289 0.97 4.04 11.90
CA ILE A 289 1.14 5.34 12.56
C ILE A 289 0.23 5.52 13.77
N SER A 290 -1.02 5.06 13.70
CA SER A 290 -1.97 5.15 14.81
C SER A 290 -1.48 4.34 16.01
N GLY A 291 -1.08 3.07 15.80
CA GLY A 291 -0.52 2.22 16.86
C GLY A 291 0.80 2.75 17.43
N ILE A 292 1.69 3.25 16.57
CA ILE A 292 2.95 3.86 16.99
C ILE A 292 2.73 5.07 17.90
N MET A 293 1.75 5.88 17.59
CA MET A 293 1.49 7.13 18.32
C MET A 293 0.53 6.97 19.51
N ALA A 294 -0.16 5.83 19.62
CA ALA A 294 -1.15 5.60 20.68
C ALA A 294 -0.62 5.80 22.11
N GLY A 295 0.66 5.48 22.36
CA GLY A 295 1.29 5.68 23.66
C GLY A 295 1.70 7.11 24.00
N VAL A 296 1.57 8.06 23.07
CA VAL A 296 2.13 9.43 23.20
C VAL A 296 1.08 10.51 23.04
N VAL A 297 -0.02 10.23 22.32
CA VAL A 297 -1.09 11.19 22.12
C VAL A 297 -2.16 11.09 23.21
N THR A 298 -2.83 12.21 23.50
CA THR A 298 -3.94 12.29 24.46
C THR A 298 -5.31 12.29 23.78
N PHE A 299 -5.33 12.19 22.45
CA PHE A 299 -6.51 12.11 21.61
C PHE A 299 -6.48 10.78 20.85
N ASP A 300 -7.57 10.43 20.18
CA ASP A 300 -7.66 9.22 19.36
C ASP A 300 -6.58 9.25 18.25
N PRO A 301 -5.61 8.33 18.26
CA PRO A 301 -4.47 8.34 17.32
C PRO A 301 -4.87 8.20 15.86
N GLU A 302 -6.06 7.72 15.56
CA GLU A 302 -6.59 7.58 14.19
C GLU A 302 -6.74 8.94 13.50
N TRP A 303 -6.93 10.03 14.28
CA TRP A 303 -6.96 11.39 13.75
C TRP A 303 -5.67 11.80 13.05
N ILE A 304 -4.52 11.21 13.38
CA ILE A 304 -3.25 11.49 12.69
C ILE A 304 -3.32 11.01 11.24
N LEU A 305 -3.87 9.81 11.02
CA LEU A 305 -4.07 9.26 9.68
C LEU A 305 -5.07 10.10 8.87
N VAL A 306 -6.21 10.46 9.46
CA VAL A 306 -7.21 11.32 8.82
C VAL A 306 -6.59 12.68 8.46
N TYR A 307 -5.88 13.31 9.39
CA TYR A 307 -5.23 14.60 9.18
C TYR A 307 -4.21 14.58 8.05
N THR A 308 -3.29 13.60 8.04
CA THR A 308 -2.30 13.47 6.98
C THR A 308 -2.94 13.16 5.64
N SER A 309 -4.05 12.41 5.64
CA SER A 309 -4.83 12.08 4.44
C SER A 309 -5.55 13.30 3.86
N VAL A 310 -6.05 14.22 4.69
CA VAL A 310 -6.63 15.51 4.23
C VAL A 310 -5.57 16.34 3.50
N ILE A 311 -4.37 16.45 4.06
CA ILE A 311 -3.26 17.18 3.43
C ILE A 311 -2.90 16.52 2.09
N MET A 312 -2.76 15.19 2.07
CA MET A 312 -2.43 14.41 0.89
C MET A 312 -3.48 14.61 -0.21
N MET A 313 -4.76 14.52 0.12
CA MET A 313 -5.86 14.73 -0.82
C MET A 313 -5.80 16.14 -1.42
N GLY A 314 -5.69 17.17 -0.59
CA GLY A 314 -5.63 18.57 -1.04
C GLY A 314 -4.46 18.84 -1.99
N LEU A 315 -3.27 18.37 -1.64
CA LEU A 315 -2.06 18.56 -2.47
C LEU A 315 -2.13 17.78 -3.78
N ARG A 316 -2.72 16.59 -3.81
CA ARG A 316 -2.90 15.82 -5.06
C ARG A 316 -3.87 16.51 -6.02
N PHE A 317 -4.88 17.21 -5.54
CA PHE A 317 -5.71 18.07 -6.41
C PHE A 317 -4.92 19.26 -6.97
N LEU A 318 -3.93 19.76 -6.24
CA LEU A 318 -3.03 20.83 -6.68
C LEU A 318 -1.79 20.30 -7.43
N ALA A 319 -1.77 19.02 -7.83
CA ALA A 319 -0.60 18.40 -8.45
C ALA A 319 -0.17 19.08 -9.77
N GLY A 320 -1.10 19.65 -10.54
CA GLY A 320 -0.79 20.28 -11.82
C GLY A 320 0.36 21.30 -11.74
N PRO A 321 0.19 22.42 -11.02
CA PRO A 321 1.25 23.40 -10.85
C PRO A 321 2.55 22.84 -10.25
N ILE A 322 2.44 21.91 -9.31
CA ILE A 322 3.59 21.32 -8.61
C ILE A 322 4.41 20.42 -9.54
N VAL A 323 3.76 19.52 -10.27
CA VAL A 323 4.41 18.59 -11.21
C VAL A 323 5.04 19.36 -12.38
N HIS A 324 4.36 20.40 -12.90
CA HIS A 324 4.90 21.21 -13.99
C HIS A 324 6.11 22.04 -13.55
N ALA A 325 6.12 22.54 -12.30
CA ALA A 325 7.23 23.33 -11.79
C ALA A 325 8.47 22.49 -11.46
N LEU A 326 8.27 21.33 -10.80
CA LEU A 326 9.39 20.51 -10.32
C LEU A 326 9.78 19.40 -11.28
N GLN A 327 8.90 18.96 -12.18
CA GLN A 327 9.03 17.73 -12.95
C GLN A 327 9.00 16.46 -12.05
N PRO A 328 8.72 15.25 -12.60
CA PRO A 328 8.48 14.06 -11.76
C PRO A 328 9.65 13.64 -10.87
N LEU A 329 10.88 13.58 -11.40
CA LEU A 329 12.05 13.09 -10.64
C LEU A 329 12.49 14.04 -9.53
N PRO A 330 12.69 15.35 -9.76
CA PRO A 330 12.96 16.30 -8.68
C PRO A 330 11.84 16.35 -7.62
N LEU A 331 10.56 16.19 -8.03
CA LEU A 331 9.45 16.11 -7.10
C LEU A 331 9.61 14.93 -6.13
N LEU A 332 9.96 13.74 -6.64
CA LEU A 332 10.23 12.57 -5.80
C LEU A 332 11.44 12.75 -4.88
N ILE A 333 12.50 13.42 -5.34
CA ILE A 333 13.67 13.75 -4.52
C ILE A 333 13.27 14.65 -3.35
N VAL A 334 12.52 15.74 -3.62
CA VAL A 334 12.01 16.64 -2.57
C VAL A 334 11.09 15.90 -1.61
N SER A 335 10.21 15.06 -2.14
CA SER A 335 9.31 14.21 -1.34
C SER A 335 10.07 13.29 -0.40
N CYS A 336 11.16 12.66 -0.83
CA CYS A 336 12.00 11.83 0.04
C CYS A 336 12.64 12.66 1.18
N VAL A 337 13.18 13.83 0.87
CA VAL A 337 13.79 14.72 1.88
C VAL A 337 12.76 15.13 2.94
N LEU A 338 11.56 15.53 2.50
CA LEU A 338 10.47 15.91 3.41
C LEU A 338 9.97 14.73 4.24
N ALA A 339 9.86 13.53 3.65
CA ALA A 339 9.46 12.33 4.37
C ALA A 339 10.50 11.92 5.44
N ILE A 340 11.79 11.97 5.11
CA ILE A 340 12.88 11.73 6.08
C ILE A 340 12.79 12.73 7.24
N ALA A 341 12.67 14.03 6.93
CA ALA A 341 12.56 15.07 7.94
C ALA A 341 11.30 14.92 8.80
N GLY A 342 10.16 14.55 8.18
CA GLY A 342 8.89 14.31 8.87
C GLY A 342 8.94 13.11 9.82
N LEU A 343 9.48 11.97 9.38
CA LEU A 343 9.66 10.78 10.22
C LEU A 343 10.62 11.04 11.37
N ALA A 344 11.74 11.73 11.10
CA ALA A 344 12.69 12.12 12.13
C ALA A 344 12.07 13.08 13.16
N ALA A 345 11.28 14.06 12.72
CA ALA A 345 10.57 14.98 13.60
C ALA A 345 9.50 14.27 14.43
N LEU A 346 8.72 13.36 13.83
CA LEU A 346 7.71 12.55 14.55
C LEU A 346 8.35 11.66 15.61
N SER A 347 9.55 11.12 15.33
CA SER A 347 10.28 10.27 16.26
C SER A 347 10.63 10.95 17.61
N GLY A 348 10.83 12.27 17.59
CA GLY A 348 11.14 13.06 18.78
C GLY A 348 10.02 13.99 19.23
N ALA A 349 8.86 13.95 18.58
CA ALA A 349 7.77 14.88 18.88
C ALA A 349 7.14 14.58 20.23
N SER A 350 6.99 15.61 21.04
CA SER A 350 6.28 15.57 22.32
C SER A 350 5.21 16.67 22.35
N GLY A 351 4.03 16.31 22.82
CA GLY A 351 2.87 17.22 22.86
C GLY A 351 2.17 17.38 21.51
N THR A 352 0.86 17.57 21.57
CA THR A 352 -0.07 17.55 20.43
C THR A 352 0.37 18.48 19.28
N GLY A 353 0.76 19.72 19.59
CA GLY A 353 1.13 20.69 18.55
C GLY A 353 2.35 20.26 17.71
N MET A 354 3.41 19.74 18.37
CA MET A 354 4.61 19.28 17.68
C MET A 354 4.32 18.03 16.83
N ILE A 355 3.47 17.14 17.32
CA ILE A 355 3.06 15.94 16.57
C ILE A 355 2.36 16.34 15.26
N PHE A 356 1.40 17.31 15.31
CA PHE A 356 0.73 17.78 14.10
C PHE A 356 1.68 18.50 13.13
N VAL A 357 2.64 19.30 13.63
CA VAL A 357 3.66 19.94 12.78
C VAL A 357 4.52 18.88 12.09
N ALA A 358 5.01 17.90 12.83
CA ALA A 358 5.83 16.81 12.28
C ALA A 358 5.02 15.91 11.31
N ALA A 359 3.75 15.62 11.64
CA ALA A 359 2.84 14.89 10.77
C ALA A 359 2.55 15.66 9.47
N THR A 360 2.44 17.00 9.52
CA THR A 360 2.32 17.86 8.33
C THR A 360 3.53 17.69 7.44
N LEU A 361 4.74 17.78 7.99
CA LEU A 361 5.98 17.64 7.23
C LEU A 361 6.08 16.26 6.55
N TYR A 362 5.71 15.21 7.28
CA TYR A 362 5.65 13.86 6.73
C TYR A 362 4.58 13.72 5.63
N ALA A 363 3.39 14.29 5.84
CA ALA A 363 2.32 14.27 4.85
C ALA A 363 2.71 14.98 3.55
N LEU A 364 3.38 16.15 3.64
CA LEU A 364 3.94 16.85 2.48
C LEU A 364 4.91 15.95 1.69
N GLY A 365 5.76 15.20 2.41
CA GLY A 365 6.74 14.29 1.81
C GLY A 365 6.08 13.12 1.09
N LYS A 366 5.21 12.37 1.75
CA LYS A 366 4.63 11.13 1.20
C LYS A 366 3.60 11.35 0.09
N THR A 367 3.05 12.55 -0.03
CA THR A 367 1.89 12.86 -0.90
C THR A 367 2.08 12.42 -2.35
N PHE A 368 3.27 12.64 -2.91
CA PHE A 368 3.50 12.45 -4.34
C PHE A 368 4.20 11.14 -4.71
N PHE A 369 4.52 10.27 -3.77
CA PHE A 369 5.29 9.06 -4.02
C PHE A 369 4.63 8.13 -5.03
N TRP A 370 3.49 7.56 -4.68
CA TRP A 370 2.81 6.54 -5.48
C TRP A 370 2.41 7.05 -6.88
N PRO A 371 1.61 8.10 -7.00
CA PRO A 371 1.10 8.52 -8.31
C PRO A 371 2.18 9.09 -9.22
N THR A 372 3.22 9.74 -8.68
CA THR A 372 4.32 10.24 -9.49
C THR A 372 5.21 9.10 -9.99
N MET A 373 5.43 8.06 -9.19
CA MET A 373 6.09 6.83 -9.65
C MET A 373 5.32 6.21 -10.81
N LEU A 374 4.01 6.06 -10.69
CA LEU A 374 3.17 5.55 -11.77
C LEU A 374 3.23 6.43 -13.03
N GLY A 375 3.28 7.74 -12.83
CA GLY A 375 3.51 8.70 -13.92
C GLY A 375 4.80 8.40 -14.67
N ILE A 376 5.92 8.27 -13.95
CA ILE A 376 7.23 7.95 -14.55
C ILE A 376 7.18 6.60 -15.29
N VAL A 377 6.60 5.56 -14.69
CA VAL A 377 6.45 4.25 -15.35
C VAL A 377 5.65 4.39 -16.64
N SER A 378 4.50 5.07 -16.59
CA SER A 378 3.64 5.28 -17.75
C SER A 378 4.29 6.10 -18.85
N GLU A 379 5.13 7.09 -18.49
CA GLU A 379 5.84 7.96 -19.42
C GLU A 379 7.11 7.31 -20.00
N GLN A 380 7.77 6.43 -19.24
CA GLN A 380 9.03 5.81 -19.65
C GLN A 380 8.89 4.41 -20.21
N THR A 381 7.78 3.70 -19.95
CA THR A 381 7.53 2.35 -20.45
C THR A 381 6.17 2.20 -21.15
N PRO A 382 5.82 3.08 -22.11
CA PRO A 382 4.49 3.07 -22.73
C PRO A 382 4.19 1.78 -23.50
N LYS A 383 5.21 1.07 -24.03
CA LYS A 383 5.06 -0.26 -24.66
C LYS A 383 4.54 -1.32 -23.68
N GLY A 384 4.86 -1.18 -22.41
CA GLY A 384 4.39 -2.09 -21.34
C GLY A 384 2.92 -1.92 -20.97
N GLY A 385 2.32 -0.81 -21.35
CA GLY A 385 0.89 -0.54 -21.22
C GLY A 385 0.36 -0.71 -19.79
N ALA A 386 -0.79 -1.40 -19.66
CA ALA A 386 -1.40 -1.67 -18.36
C ALA A 386 -0.49 -2.55 -17.49
N LEU A 387 0.26 -3.47 -18.08
CA LEU A 387 1.08 -4.40 -17.30
C LEU A 387 2.17 -3.68 -16.51
N THR A 388 3.04 -2.88 -17.16
CA THR A 388 4.15 -2.22 -16.44
C THR A 388 3.62 -1.23 -15.41
N LEU A 389 2.59 -0.46 -15.76
CA LEU A 389 1.98 0.52 -14.87
C LEU A 389 1.43 -0.13 -13.58
N ASN A 390 0.67 -1.20 -13.74
CA ASN A 390 -0.02 -1.83 -12.63
C ASN A 390 0.83 -2.90 -11.93
N ALA A 391 1.76 -3.57 -12.62
CA ALA A 391 2.66 -4.53 -11.98
C ALA A 391 3.57 -3.83 -10.95
N VAL A 392 4.00 -2.60 -11.22
CA VAL A 392 4.73 -1.79 -10.21
C VAL A 392 3.86 -1.56 -8.98
N SER A 393 2.58 -1.18 -9.16
CA SER A 393 1.62 -1.05 -8.05
C SER A 393 1.44 -2.37 -7.29
N GLY A 394 1.24 -3.48 -8.01
CA GLY A 394 1.10 -4.82 -7.42
C GLY A 394 2.34 -5.25 -6.62
N ILE A 395 3.55 -4.99 -7.16
CA ILE A 395 4.81 -5.26 -6.45
C ILE A 395 4.91 -4.40 -5.19
N GLY A 396 4.54 -3.12 -5.26
CA GLY A 396 4.49 -2.24 -4.09
C GLY A 396 3.60 -2.82 -2.99
N MET A 397 2.38 -3.22 -3.33
CA MET A 397 1.43 -3.82 -2.37
C MET A 397 1.93 -5.15 -1.79
N LEU A 398 2.48 -6.05 -2.64
CA LEU A 398 3.10 -7.29 -2.15
C LEU A 398 4.26 -6.98 -1.19
N ALA A 399 5.12 -6.05 -1.57
CA ALA A 399 6.30 -5.71 -0.77
C ALA A 399 5.91 -5.10 0.59
N VAL A 400 4.87 -4.27 0.67
CA VAL A 400 4.37 -3.76 1.96
C VAL A 400 3.94 -4.90 2.86
N GLY A 401 3.13 -5.82 2.35
CA GLY A 401 2.61 -6.93 3.15
C GLY A 401 3.70 -7.92 3.54
N VAL A 402 4.54 -8.31 2.58
CA VAL A 402 5.54 -9.37 2.74
C VAL A 402 6.79 -8.87 3.47
N LEU A 403 7.30 -7.69 3.12
CA LEU A 403 8.55 -7.16 3.65
C LEU A 403 8.35 -5.95 4.56
N GLY A 404 7.50 -5.00 4.15
CA GLY A 404 7.35 -3.72 4.81
C GLY A 404 6.84 -3.84 6.25
N PHE A 405 5.70 -4.48 6.46
CA PHE A 405 5.13 -4.66 7.80
C PHE A 405 6.02 -5.48 8.72
N PRO A 406 6.58 -6.65 8.31
CA PRO A 406 7.52 -7.37 9.15
C PRO A 406 8.78 -6.55 9.51
N LEU A 407 9.34 -5.79 8.56
CA LEU A 407 10.50 -4.93 8.82
C LEU A 407 10.19 -3.80 9.80
N ILE A 408 9.04 -3.14 9.66
CA ILE A 408 8.59 -2.11 10.59
C ILE A 408 8.44 -2.70 11.99
N GLY A 409 7.81 -3.88 12.12
CA GLY A 409 7.67 -4.59 13.39
C GLY A 409 9.03 -4.93 14.03
N ALA A 410 9.97 -5.43 13.23
CA ALA A 410 11.32 -5.72 13.71
C ALA A 410 12.08 -4.45 14.17
N LEU A 411 11.94 -3.33 13.45
CA LEU A 411 12.52 -2.05 13.84
C LEU A 411 11.93 -1.54 15.17
N GLN A 412 10.63 -1.72 15.38
CA GLN A 412 9.97 -1.38 16.64
C GLN A 412 10.47 -2.26 17.79
N ALA A 413 10.49 -3.57 17.61
CA ALA A 413 10.95 -4.52 18.63
C ALA A 413 12.42 -4.25 19.04
N ASN A 414 13.30 -4.05 18.05
CA ASN A 414 14.69 -3.70 18.34
C ASN A 414 14.80 -2.37 19.10
N LYS A 415 13.93 -1.39 18.77
CA LYS A 415 13.92 -0.11 19.47
C LYS A 415 13.39 -0.25 20.90
N GLU A 416 12.34 -1.06 21.10
CA GLU A 416 11.80 -1.35 22.42
C GLU A 416 12.86 -1.96 23.33
N ILE A 417 13.57 -3.00 22.88
CA ILE A 417 14.70 -3.61 23.59
C ILE A 417 15.74 -2.54 23.94
N SER A 418 16.13 -1.71 22.98
CA SER A 418 17.12 -0.64 23.19
C SER A 418 16.68 0.44 24.17
N GLU A 419 15.40 0.73 24.29
CA GLU A 419 14.91 1.72 25.26
C GLU A 419 14.73 1.10 26.65
N VAL A 420 14.24 -0.14 26.74
CA VAL A 420 14.10 -0.86 28.00
C VAL A 420 15.46 -1.16 28.65
N SER A 421 16.49 -1.50 27.84
CA SER A 421 17.84 -1.74 28.36
C SER A 421 18.51 -0.52 28.99
N LYS A 422 17.97 0.69 28.80
CA LYS A 422 18.45 1.94 29.42
C LYS A 422 17.82 2.22 30.78
N VAL A 423 16.77 1.49 31.15
CA VAL A 423 16.06 1.68 32.41
C VAL A 423 16.84 1.03 33.54
N ASP A 424 16.94 1.70 34.67
CA ASP A 424 17.46 1.09 35.91
C ASP A 424 16.41 0.15 36.49
N ALA A 425 16.43 -1.11 36.04
CA ALA A 425 15.50 -2.17 36.42
C ALA A 425 16.25 -3.41 36.89
N PRO A 426 16.70 -3.46 38.15
CA PRO A 426 17.41 -4.62 38.69
C PRO A 426 16.63 -5.91 38.54
N GLY A 427 17.28 -6.95 38.00
CA GLY A 427 16.66 -8.24 37.66
C GLY A 427 16.14 -8.35 36.22
N LEU A 428 15.86 -7.22 35.53
CA LEU A 428 15.54 -7.17 34.12
C LEU A 428 16.71 -6.66 33.28
N VAL A 429 17.43 -5.65 33.78
CA VAL A 429 18.59 -5.03 33.11
C VAL A 429 19.83 -5.20 33.99
N ALA A 430 20.93 -5.63 33.40
CA ALA A 430 22.25 -5.75 34.06
C ALA A 430 23.34 -5.18 33.13
N ASN A 431 24.16 -4.27 33.65
CA ASN A 431 25.25 -3.61 32.91
C ASN A 431 24.80 -2.91 31.58
N GLY A 432 23.55 -2.44 31.51
CA GLY A 432 23.01 -1.81 30.31
C GLY A 432 22.47 -2.77 29.25
N ASP A 433 22.45 -4.08 29.54
CA ASP A 433 21.88 -5.10 28.67
C ASP A 433 20.72 -5.83 29.37
N LEU A 434 19.81 -6.36 28.60
CA LEU A 434 18.74 -7.19 29.13
C LEU A 434 19.29 -8.54 29.63
N VAL A 435 18.77 -9.01 30.76
CA VAL A 435 19.17 -10.30 31.35
C VAL A 435 18.79 -11.44 30.39
N GLU A 436 19.63 -12.48 30.36
CA GLU A 436 19.41 -13.65 29.51
C GLU A 436 18.03 -14.27 29.71
N GLY A 437 17.36 -14.63 28.58
CA GLY A 437 16.03 -15.19 28.56
C GLY A 437 14.90 -14.17 28.52
N THR A 438 15.17 -12.86 28.64
CA THR A 438 14.15 -11.81 28.54
C THR A 438 13.77 -11.45 27.11
N THR A 439 14.47 -12.01 26.14
CA THR A 439 14.20 -11.81 24.70
C THR A 439 14.09 -13.13 23.97
N ASP A 440 13.18 -13.18 23.00
CA ASP A 440 13.05 -14.28 22.05
C ASP A 440 13.66 -13.89 20.70
N ALA A 441 14.46 -14.78 20.15
CA ALA A 441 14.97 -14.61 18.79
C ALA A 441 13.87 -14.89 17.77
N LYS A 442 13.68 -13.98 16.84
CA LYS A 442 12.75 -14.08 15.71
C LYS A 442 13.51 -13.86 14.40
N ASN A 443 12.93 -14.29 13.31
CA ASN A 443 13.49 -14.00 12.00
C ASN A 443 12.37 -13.68 10.98
N ILE A 444 12.72 -12.90 9.96
CA ILE A 444 11.89 -12.64 8.80
C ILE A 444 12.46 -13.48 7.66
N TYR A 445 11.73 -14.51 7.25
CA TYR A 445 12.06 -15.42 6.13
C TYR A 445 13.46 -16.02 6.21
N SER A 446 13.96 -16.30 7.42
CA SER A 446 15.34 -16.78 7.66
C SER A 446 16.45 -15.86 7.09
N ILE A 447 16.12 -14.62 6.75
CA ILE A 447 17.04 -13.64 6.15
C ILE A 447 17.44 -12.58 7.17
N ILE A 448 16.49 -12.05 7.94
CA ILE A 448 16.71 -10.97 8.90
C ILE A 448 16.38 -11.48 10.29
N ASN A 449 17.40 -11.55 11.14
CA ASN A 449 17.22 -11.90 12.54
C ASN A 449 16.94 -10.64 13.36
N TYR A 450 16.02 -10.73 14.31
CA TYR A 450 15.72 -9.70 15.28
C TYR A 450 15.27 -10.34 16.60
N SER A 451 15.16 -9.56 17.64
CA SER A 451 14.69 -10.03 18.94
C SER A 451 13.43 -9.26 19.35
N VAL A 452 12.58 -9.91 20.13
CA VAL A 452 11.41 -9.32 20.77
C VAL A 452 11.52 -9.53 22.27
N LEU A 453 10.92 -8.66 23.07
CA LEU A 453 10.79 -8.91 24.50
C LEU A 453 9.89 -10.13 24.74
N ASN A 454 10.26 -10.99 25.69
CA ASN A 454 9.40 -12.06 26.18
C ASN A 454 8.56 -11.48 27.32
N ASP A 455 7.29 -11.17 27.04
CA ASP A 455 6.42 -10.48 27.97
C ASP A 455 6.23 -11.25 29.28
N ASP A 456 6.08 -12.59 29.22
CA ASP A 456 5.90 -13.44 30.40
C ASP A 456 7.13 -13.35 31.32
N VAL A 457 8.33 -13.42 30.74
CA VAL A 457 9.60 -13.32 31.50
C VAL A 457 9.81 -11.91 32.03
N VAL A 458 9.48 -10.88 31.25
CA VAL A 458 9.56 -9.47 31.69
C VAL A 458 8.63 -9.23 32.87
N GLU A 459 7.38 -9.72 32.83
CA GLU A 459 6.43 -9.61 33.93
C GLU A 459 6.92 -10.37 35.17
N GLU A 460 7.44 -11.59 35.02
CA GLU A 460 8.02 -12.37 36.12
C GLU A 460 9.17 -11.61 36.78
N LYS A 461 10.11 -11.08 35.98
CA LYS A 461 11.27 -10.32 36.49
C LYS A 461 10.86 -9.03 37.19
N LEU A 462 9.81 -8.39 36.72
CA LEU A 462 9.26 -7.17 37.33
C LEU A 462 8.30 -7.45 38.49
N ALA A 463 7.89 -8.71 38.76
CA ALA A 463 6.93 -9.02 39.82
C ALA A 463 7.33 -8.44 41.19
N SER A 464 8.61 -8.53 41.55
CA SER A 464 9.17 -8.00 42.80
C SER A 464 9.76 -6.60 42.70
N ALA A 465 9.70 -5.95 41.53
CA ALA A 465 10.23 -4.60 41.33
C ALA A 465 9.33 -3.53 41.98
N SER A 466 9.93 -2.38 42.32
CA SER A 466 9.17 -1.24 42.85
C SER A 466 8.15 -0.71 41.82
N PRO A 467 7.06 -0.04 42.26
CA PRO A 467 6.14 0.62 41.34
C PRO A 467 6.85 1.58 40.39
N GLU A 468 7.82 2.35 40.89
CA GLU A 468 8.58 3.31 40.09
C GLU A 468 9.38 2.62 38.97
N THR A 469 9.96 1.44 39.24
CA THR A 469 10.68 0.65 38.23
C THR A 469 9.72 0.10 37.16
N LYS A 470 8.55 -0.40 37.57
CA LYS A 470 7.51 -0.87 36.63
C LYS A 470 7.04 0.27 35.73
N ASP A 471 6.73 1.42 36.32
CA ASP A 471 6.30 2.61 35.57
C ASP A 471 7.40 3.10 34.62
N ALA A 472 8.67 3.03 35.01
CA ALA A 472 9.79 3.41 34.15
C ALA A 472 9.95 2.46 32.95
N VAL A 473 9.80 1.14 33.16
CA VAL A 473 9.85 0.15 32.08
C VAL A 473 8.66 0.33 31.13
N ASP A 474 7.45 0.53 31.66
CA ASP A 474 6.26 0.79 30.85
C ASP A 474 6.36 2.09 30.05
N ALA A 475 6.91 3.14 30.64
CA ALA A 475 7.18 4.39 29.94
C ALA A 475 8.22 4.23 28.83
N ALA A 476 9.28 3.44 29.08
CA ALA A 476 10.28 3.13 28.05
C ALA A 476 9.68 2.33 26.89
N ARG A 477 8.85 1.32 27.19
CA ARG A 477 8.12 0.54 26.18
C ARG A 477 7.21 1.43 25.32
N LYS A 478 6.31 2.18 25.95
CA LYS A 478 5.38 3.10 25.26
C LYS A 478 6.11 4.18 24.44
N GLY A 479 7.19 4.74 25.00
CA GLY A 479 8.01 5.76 24.33
C GLY A 479 8.93 5.22 23.24
N SER A 480 9.12 3.90 23.13
CA SER A 480 10.00 3.28 22.12
C SER A 480 9.39 3.30 20.73
N ALA A 481 8.08 3.09 20.62
CA ALA A 481 7.39 3.00 19.34
C ALA A 481 7.54 4.25 18.46
N PRO A 482 7.32 5.50 18.93
CA PRO A 482 7.60 6.70 18.13
C PRO A 482 9.08 6.81 17.73
N LYS A 483 10.01 6.41 18.60
CA LYS A 483 11.45 6.45 18.31
C LYS A 483 11.84 5.48 17.17
N ALA A 484 11.06 4.44 16.90
CA ALA A 484 11.27 3.56 15.76
C ALA A 484 11.06 4.27 14.42
N LEU A 485 10.29 5.37 14.36
CA LEU A 485 10.11 6.17 13.15
C LEU A 485 11.42 6.74 12.60
N MET A 486 12.41 7.02 13.49
CA MET A 486 13.76 7.39 13.05
C MET A 486 14.41 6.27 12.25
N SER A 487 14.28 5.02 12.67
CA SER A 487 14.84 3.87 11.94
C SER A 487 14.13 3.64 10.61
N MET A 488 12.85 3.99 10.52
CA MET A 488 12.08 3.87 9.27
C MET A 488 12.52 4.86 8.19
N THR A 489 13.31 5.90 8.53
CA THR A 489 13.88 6.84 7.53
C THR A 489 14.78 6.13 6.51
N ILE A 490 15.22 4.90 6.77
CA ILE A 490 16.04 4.10 5.84
C ILE A 490 15.30 3.86 4.52
N PHE A 491 13.97 3.72 4.55
CA PHE A 491 13.18 3.49 3.34
C PHE A 491 13.22 4.72 2.40
N PRO A 492 12.78 5.94 2.81
CA PRO A 492 12.87 7.10 1.93
C PRO A 492 14.31 7.54 1.65
N LEU A 493 15.29 7.20 2.49
CA LEU A 493 16.71 7.44 2.22
C LEU A 493 17.21 6.57 1.04
N SER A 494 16.86 5.29 1.02
CA SER A 494 17.19 4.40 -0.11
C SER A 494 16.57 4.88 -1.42
N MET A 495 15.32 5.35 -1.37
CA MET A 495 14.63 5.96 -2.51
C MET A 495 15.33 7.24 -2.98
N LEU A 496 15.72 8.12 -2.05
CA LEU A 496 16.42 9.37 -2.35
C LEU A 496 17.70 9.12 -3.16
N ILE A 497 18.53 8.15 -2.69
CA ILE A 497 19.77 7.78 -3.38
C ILE A 497 19.46 7.30 -4.81
N ALA A 498 18.47 6.43 -4.95
CA ALA A 498 18.08 5.87 -6.24
C ALA A 498 17.52 6.94 -7.19
N TYR A 499 16.64 7.84 -6.71
CA TYR A 499 16.08 8.92 -7.53
C TYR A 499 17.15 9.94 -7.95
N ILE A 500 18.12 10.26 -7.10
CA ILE A 500 19.27 11.08 -7.49
C ILE A 500 20.04 10.38 -8.61
N GLY A 501 20.29 9.08 -8.52
CA GLY A 501 20.96 8.31 -9.57
C GLY A 501 20.20 8.36 -10.90
N ILE A 502 18.88 8.14 -10.89
CA ILE A 502 18.03 8.22 -12.08
C ILE A 502 18.01 9.65 -12.64
N PHE A 503 17.92 10.66 -11.77
CA PHE A 503 17.94 12.06 -12.19
C PHE A 503 19.25 12.41 -12.89
N MET A 504 20.39 12.00 -12.36
CA MET A 504 21.71 12.20 -12.98
C MET A 504 21.84 11.46 -14.32
N TYR A 505 21.31 10.25 -14.42
CA TYR A 505 21.23 9.49 -15.66
C TYR A 505 20.46 10.25 -16.75
N PHE A 506 19.26 10.76 -16.45
CA PHE A 506 18.50 11.54 -17.43
C PHE A 506 19.17 12.88 -17.75
N LYS A 507 19.72 13.55 -16.75
CA LYS A 507 20.44 14.82 -16.95
C LYS A 507 21.62 14.67 -17.91
N SER A 508 22.37 13.57 -17.83
CA SER A 508 23.49 13.28 -18.74
C SER A 508 23.04 12.98 -20.19
N ARG A 509 21.74 12.68 -20.38
CA ARG A 509 21.13 12.37 -21.68
C ARG A 509 20.22 13.49 -22.24
N GLY A 510 20.36 14.70 -21.75
CA GLY A 510 19.61 15.86 -22.24
C GLY A 510 18.29 16.13 -21.51
N GLY A 511 18.07 15.51 -20.33
CA GLY A 511 16.92 15.73 -19.45
C GLY A 511 15.85 14.66 -19.55
N TYR A 512 14.92 14.69 -18.60
CA TYR A 512 13.77 13.80 -18.57
C TYR A 512 12.75 14.19 -19.66
N LYS A 513 12.37 13.23 -20.50
CA LYS A 513 11.33 13.40 -21.52
C LYS A 513 10.44 12.15 -21.54
N PRO A 514 9.10 12.31 -21.60
CA PRO A 514 8.20 11.20 -21.87
C PRO A 514 8.49 10.54 -23.22
N ILE A 515 8.31 9.22 -23.27
CA ILE A 515 8.41 8.46 -24.52
C ILE A 515 7.02 8.39 -25.13
N GLU A 516 6.89 8.86 -26.36
CA GLU A 516 5.64 8.73 -27.14
C GLU A 516 5.72 7.50 -28.05
N LEU A 517 4.60 6.76 -28.19
CA LEU A 517 4.48 5.69 -29.16
C LEU A 517 3.96 6.26 -30.47
N ASP A 518 4.66 6.01 -31.57
CA ASP A 518 4.19 6.37 -32.90
C ASP A 518 2.88 5.62 -33.19
N SER A 519 1.89 6.32 -33.73
CA SER A 519 0.66 5.70 -34.25
C SER A 519 1.04 4.75 -35.38
N ALA A 520 0.41 3.56 -35.43
CA ALA A 520 0.70 2.49 -36.37
C ALA A 520 0.80 3.00 -37.83
N GLY A 521 2.02 3.18 -38.31
CA GLY A 521 2.32 3.72 -39.65
C GLY A 521 3.76 4.19 -39.83
N GLY A 522 4.51 4.45 -38.75
CA GLY A 522 5.90 4.90 -38.80
C GLY A 522 6.86 3.85 -38.24
N SER A 523 7.61 3.16 -39.09
CA SER A 523 8.76 2.37 -38.67
C SER A 523 9.87 3.31 -38.24
N SER A 524 10.07 3.54 -36.95
CA SER A 524 11.33 4.09 -36.46
C SER A 524 12.28 2.94 -36.15
N SER A 525 13.29 2.81 -37.02
CA SER A 525 14.56 2.14 -36.71
C SER A 525 15.29 3.00 -35.67
N ASP A 526 15.31 2.57 -34.42
CA ASP A 526 16.43 2.86 -33.52
C ASP A 526 16.49 1.76 -32.45
N ASP A 527 17.52 0.93 -32.57
CA ASP A 527 17.99 -0.07 -31.61
C ASP A 527 18.53 0.51 -30.29
#